data_28928eafc086cee19f97e68222375dc1
#
_entry.id   28928eafc086cee19f97e68222375dc1
#
_cell.length_a   1.000
_cell.length_b   1.000
_cell.length_c   1.000
_cell.angle_alpha   90.00
_cell.angle_beta   90.00
_cell.angle_gamma   90.00
#
_symmetry.space_group_name_H-M   'P 1'
#
loop_
_entity.id
_entity.type
_entity.pdbx_description
1 polymer ?
#
loop_
_entity_poly.entity_id
_entity_poly.type
_entity_poly.pdbx_seq_one_letter_code
_entity_poly.pdbx_strand_id
1 'polypeptide(L)'
;MKKFITRLFICSALAGSFASCSNFFDTEYNEGVDVDNGLTSVDNIKYALNGTYYQLFTSYFAGNYVLTIGDMASDIAYLNGSASHWITINHYNVTPDDTYLSSIWEYGYKIIDNASRIIKAGKELEATVTDTDKAALKQYMAE
;
A
#
# COMPACT_ATOMS: atom_id res chain seq x y z
N MET A 1 -30.51 23.26 -50.34
CA MET A 1 -29.58 22.12 -50.40
C MET A 1 -28.29 22.37 -49.61
N LYS A 2 -27.55 23.45 -49.80
CA LYS A 2 -26.27 23.70 -49.05
C LYS A 2 -26.44 23.67 -47.51
N LYS A 3 -27.47 24.28 -46.93
CA LYS A 3 -27.71 24.29 -45.48
C LYS A 3 -28.04 22.90 -44.88
N PHE A 4 -28.61 22.00 -45.68
CA PHE A 4 -28.93 20.65 -45.24
C PHE A 4 -27.68 19.75 -45.19
N ILE A 5 -26.79 19.89 -46.19
CA ILE A 5 -25.52 19.21 -46.27
C ILE A 5 -24.58 19.62 -45.10
N THR A 6 -24.53 20.92 -44.78
CA THR A 6 -23.72 21.42 -43.68
C THR A 6 -24.22 20.89 -42.31
N ARG A 7 -25.54 20.80 -42.11
CA ARG A 7 -26.10 20.21 -40.86
C ARG A 7 -25.83 18.71 -40.73
N LEU A 8 -25.87 17.96 -41.85
CA LEU A 8 -25.56 16.56 -41.89
C LEU A 8 -24.07 16.30 -41.53
N PHE A 9 -23.17 17.15 -42.04
CA PHE A 9 -21.74 17.07 -41.72
C PHE A 9 -21.41 17.38 -40.27
N ILE A 10 -22.11 18.34 -39.66
CA ILE A 10 -21.93 18.68 -38.22
C ILE A 10 -22.43 17.53 -37.34
N CYS A 11 -23.58 16.92 -37.67
CA CYS A 11 -24.08 15.78 -36.90
C CYS A 11 -23.18 14.56 -37.01
N SER A 12 -22.58 14.26 -38.16
CA SER A 12 -21.66 13.13 -38.33
C SER A 12 -20.32 13.36 -37.59
N ALA A 13 -19.82 14.61 -37.53
CA ALA A 13 -18.62 14.96 -36.77
C ALA A 13 -18.83 14.86 -35.26
N LEU A 14 -20.04 15.22 -34.75
CA LEU A 14 -20.37 15.04 -33.34
C LEU A 14 -20.59 13.56 -32.97
N ALA A 15 -21.15 12.74 -33.84
CA ALA A 15 -21.33 11.29 -33.58
C ALA A 15 -20.00 10.53 -33.55
N GLY A 16 -18.97 10.97 -34.30
CA GLY A 16 -17.62 10.37 -34.29
C GLY A 16 -16.83 10.63 -33.02
N SER A 17 -17.15 11.69 -32.26
CA SER A 17 -16.41 11.99 -31.02
C SER A 17 -16.81 11.14 -29.82
N PHE A 18 -17.91 10.38 -29.86
CA PHE A 18 -18.31 9.45 -28.79
C PHE A 18 -17.71 8.03 -28.93
N ALA A 19 -17.01 7.74 -30.03
CA ALA A 19 -16.36 6.43 -30.25
C ALA A 19 -14.92 6.40 -29.73
N SER A 20 -14.46 7.44 -28.99
CA SER A 20 -13.07 7.55 -28.54
C SER A 20 -12.91 6.94 -27.14
N CYS A 21 -12.15 5.88 -27.10
CA CYS A 21 -11.38 5.40 -25.96
C CYS A 21 -12.14 4.78 -24.79
N SER A 22 -12.69 3.59 -24.96
CA SER A 22 -12.99 2.71 -23.81
C SER A 22 -11.71 2.26 -23.08
N ASN A 23 -10.56 2.21 -23.76
CA ASN A 23 -9.29 1.70 -23.20
C ASN A 23 -8.30 2.80 -22.79
N PHE A 24 -8.64 4.09 -22.94
CA PHE A 24 -7.70 5.16 -22.57
C PHE A 24 -7.50 5.28 -21.07
N PHE A 25 -8.47 4.83 -20.27
CA PHE A 25 -8.42 4.81 -18.81
C PHE A 25 -8.05 3.45 -18.21
N ASP A 26 -7.95 2.41 -19.03
CA ASP A 26 -7.40 1.11 -18.61
C ASP A 26 -5.87 1.20 -18.61
N THR A 27 -5.34 1.82 -17.57
CA THR A 27 -3.91 1.78 -17.29
C THR A 27 -3.57 0.42 -16.70
N GLU A 28 -2.96 -0.45 -17.49
CA GLU A 28 -2.29 -1.63 -16.94
C GLU A 28 -1.16 -1.14 -16.01
N TYR A 29 -1.19 -1.59 -14.77
CA TYR A 29 -0.17 -1.26 -13.79
C TYR A 29 1.11 -2.05 -14.10
N ASN A 30 2.02 -1.43 -14.87
CA ASN A 30 3.24 -2.07 -15.38
C ASN A 30 4.45 -2.01 -14.42
N GLU A 31 4.36 -1.29 -13.31
CA GLU A 31 5.50 -1.06 -12.40
C GLU A 31 5.37 -1.78 -11.05
N GLY A 32 4.48 -2.75 -10.92
CA GLY A 32 4.31 -3.50 -9.68
C GLY A 32 3.48 -4.77 -9.89
N VAL A 33 3.49 -5.62 -8.89
CA VAL A 33 2.63 -6.80 -8.86
C VAL A 33 1.22 -6.33 -8.53
N ASP A 34 0.28 -6.50 -9.46
CA ASP A 34 -1.14 -6.24 -9.21
C ASP A 34 -1.59 -7.08 -8.01
N VAL A 35 -2.20 -6.40 -7.05
CA VAL A 35 -2.59 -7.02 -5.76
C VAL A 35 -3.57 -8.17 -5.96
N ASP A 36 -4.44 -8.09 -6.96
CA ASP A 36 -5.45 -9.11 -7.23
C ASP A 36 -4.88 -10.32 -7.99
N ASN A 37 -3.80 -10.13 -8.76
CA ASN A 37 -3.15 -11.17 -9.56
C ASN A 37 -1.73 -11.52 -9.07
N GLY A 38 -1.23 -10.83 -8.08
CA GLY A 38 0.15 -10.96 -7.62
C GLY A 38 0.40 -12.12 -6.68
N LEU A 39 -0.58 -12.51 -5.89
CA LEU A 39 -0.44 -13.56 -4.86
C LEU A 39 -0.92 -14.93 -5.36
N THR A 40 -0.48 -15.33 -6.55
CA THR A 40 -0.95 -16.54 -7.25
C THR A 40 -0.02 -17.75 -7.13
N SER A 41 1.11 -17.61 -6.44
CA SER A 41 2.07 -18.69 -6.21
C SER A 41 2.64 -18.66 -4.78
N VAL A 42 3.17 -19.79 -4.34
CA VAL A 42 3.82 -19.93 -3.02
C VAL A 42 5.01 -18.98 -2.87
N ASP A 43 5.79 -18.80 -3.93
CA ASP A 43 6.92 -17.87 -3.94
C ASP A 43 6.44 -16.41 -3.83
N ASN A 44 5.36 -16.06 -4.50
CA ASN A 44 4.80 -14.71 -4.40
C ASN A 44 4.27 -14.41 -2.98
N ILE A 45 3.67 -15.38 -2.31
CA ILE A 45 3.28 -15.29 -0.90
C ILE A 45 4.51 -15.03 -0.02
N LYS A 46 5.61 -15.78 -0.23
CA LYS A 46 6.87 -15.57 0.48
C LYS A 46 7.47 -14.18 0.24
N TYR A 47 7.46 -13.71 -1.00
CA TYR A 47 7.98 -12.38 -1.32
C TYR A 47 7.11 -11.26 -0.70
N ALA A 48 5.80 -11.43 -0.70
CA ALA A 48 4.88 -10.50 -0.04
C ALA A 48 5.10 -10.46 1.48
N LEU A 49 5.33 -11.62 2.11
CA LEU A 49 5.68 -11.72 3.53
C LEU A 49 6.98 -10.97 3.82
N ASN A 50 8.04 -11.19 3.03
CA ASN A 50 9.30 -10.46 3.17
C ASN A 50 9.11 -8.95 3.01
N GLY A 51 8.26 -8.52 2.07
CA GLY A 51 7.89 -7.12 1.88
C GLY A 51 7.16 -6.54 3.10
N THR A 52 6.32 -7.33 3.75
CA THR A 52 5.62 -6.94 4.98
C THR A 52 6.59 -6.78 6.15
N TYR A 53 7.56 -7.69 6.31
CA TYR A 53 8.66 -7.51 7.26
C TYR A 53 9.51 -6.28 6.97
N TYR A 54 9.80 -6.00 5.71
CA TYR A 54 10.51 -4.76 5.35
C TYR A 54 9.73 -3.52 5.79
N GLN A 55 8.41 -3.49 5.57
CA GLN A 55 7.56 -2.39 6.03
C GLN A 55 7.52 -2.28 7.55
N LEU A 56 7.49 -3.40 8.28
CA LEU A 56 7.53 -3.43 9.74
C LEU A 56 8.79 -2.73 10.28
N PHE A 57 9.94 -2.93 9.63
CA PHE A 57 11.22 -2.37 10.07
C PHE A 57 11.60 -1.06 9.39
N THR A 58 10.69 -0.40 8.67
CA THR A 58 10.95 0.95 8.16
C THR A 58 11.11 1.96 9.29
N SER A 59 11.79 3.08 9.00
CA SER A 59 11.93 4.19 9.95
C SER A 59 10.59 4.77 10.40
N TYR A 60 9.56 4.66 9.56
CA TYR A 60 8.21 5.17 9.80
C TYR A 60 7.42 4.34 10.82
N PHE A 61 7.90 3.14 11.16
CA PHE A 61 7.25 2.26 12.13
C PHE A 61 8.26 1.71 13.14
N ALA A 62 8.42 0.37 13.25
CA ALA A 62 9.24 -0.26 14.28
C ALA A 62 10.76 -0.06 14.10
N GLY A 63 11.23 0.36 12.91
CA GLY A 63 12.66 0.64 12.71
C GLY A 63 13.13 1.90 13.43
N ASN A 64 12.26 2.85 13.74
CA ASN A 64 12.62 4.07 14.48
C ASN A 64 11.44 4.65 15.26
N TYR A 65 10.35 5.09 14.61
CA TYR A 65 9.35 5.96 15.24
C TYR A 65 8.69 5.32 16.46
N VAL A 66 8.28 4.05 16.37
CA VAL A 66 7.64 3.33 17.48
C VAL A 66 8.59 3.19 18.67
N LEU A 67 9.87 2.94 18.42
CA LEU A 67 10.87 2.80 19.48
C LEU A 67 11.23 4.14 20.12
N THR A 68 11.42 5.16 19.29
CA THR A 68 11.94 6.45 19.75
C THR A 68 10.88 7.31 20.43
N ILE A 69 9.60 7.20 20.01
CA ILE A 69 8.55 8.06 20.55
C ILE A 69 8.32 7.88 22.05
N GLY A 70 8.41 6.64 22.53
CA GLY A 70 8.32 6.33 23.95
C GLY A 70 9.46 6.93 24.78
N ASP A 71 10.67 6.82 24.26
CA ASP A 71 11.86 7.37 24.91
C ASP A 71 11.83 8.90 24.94
N MET A 72 11.43 9.52 23.79
CA MET A 72 11.32 10.98 23.68
C MET A 72 10.19 11.58 24.50
N ALA A 73 9.10 10.82 24.74
CA ALA A 73 8.00 11.25 25.58
C ALA A 73 8.23 10.96 27.08
N SER A 74 9.38 10.41 27.45
CA SER A 74 9.77 10.11 28.81
C SER A 74 10.90 11.03 29.30
N ASP A 75 11.27 10.91 30.54
CA ASP A 75 12.43 11.58 31.15
C ASP A 75 13.75 10.80 30.97
N ILE A 76 13.71 9.67 30.27
CA ILE A 76 14.87 8.79 30.01
C ILE A 76 15.76 9.37 28.92
N ALA A 77 15.15 10.02 27.91
CA ALA A 77 15.87 10.57 26.77
C ALA A 77 15.74 12.09 26.71
N TYR A 78 16.85 12.74 26.31
CA TYR A 78 16.91 14.17 26.10
C TYR A 78 17.40 14.46 24.68
N LEU A 79 16.71 15.35 23.99
CA LEU A 79 17.09 15.76 22.65
C LEU A 79 18.21 16.80 22.71
N ASN A 80 19.38 16.47 22.17
CA ASN A 80 20.48 17.41 21.95
C ASN A 80 20.56 17.75 20.45
N GLY A 81 19.89 18.82 20.04
CA GLY A 81 19.88 19.26 18.65
C GLY A 81 18.65 20.05 18.25
N SER A 82 18.52 20.31 16.94
CA SER A 82 17.46 21.16 16.37
C SER A 82 16.37 20.36 15.60
N ALA A 83 16.26 19.05 15.80
CA ALA A 83 15.23 18.22 15.15
C ALA A 83 13.85 18.56 15.73
N SER A 84 13.15 19.49 15.09
CA SER A 84 11.93 20.13 15.60
C SER A 84 10.80 19.18 16.00
N HIS A 85 10.62 18.08 15.27
CA HIS A 85 9.57 17.09 15.51
C HIS A 85 9.78 16.30 16.82
N TRP A 86 11.00 15.90 17.13
CA TRP A 86 11.31 15.25 18.40
C TRP A 86 11.20 16.21 19.60
N ILE A 87 11.45 17.50 19.37
CA ILE A 87 11.26 18.55 20.39
C ILE A 87 9.80 18.65 20.80
N THR A 88 8.85 18.63 19.85
CA THR A 88 7.43 18.69 20.16
C THR A 88 6.97 17.51 21.00
N ILE A 89 7.47 16.31 20.70
CA ILE A 89 7.18 15.10 21.49
C ILE A 89 7.79 15.19 22.88
N ASN A 90 9.05 15.54 22.99
CA ASN A 90 9.78 15.65 24.26
C ASN A 90 9.18 16.72 25.18
N HIS A 91 8.63 17.80 24.63
CA HIS A 91 7.97 18.87 25.36
C HIS A 91 6.47 18.65 25.56
N TYR A 92 5.93 17.49 25.21
CA TYR A 92 4.48 17.16 25.28
C TYR A 92 3.59 18.15 24.51
N ASN A 93 4.10 18.75 23.45
CA ASN A 93 3.39 19.73 22.61
C ASN A 93 3.04 19.13 21.25
N VAL A 94 2.50 17.91 21.26
CA VAL A 94 2.10 17.18 20.06
C VAL A 94 0.74 17.68 19.59
N THR A 95 0.60 17.92 18.29
CA THR A 95 -0.66 18.34 17.67
C THR A 95 -1.30 17.16 16.90
N PRO A 96 -2.63 17.19 16.65
CA PRO A 96 -3.32 16.10 15.94
C PRO A 96 -2.82 15.86 14.50
N ASP A 97 -2.14 16.81 13.90
CA ASP A 97 -1.55 16.77 12.56
C ASP A 97 -0.07 16.35 12.57
N ASP A 98 0.43 15.81 13.68
CA ASP A 98 1.80 15.33 13.79
C ASP A 98 2.07 14.19 12.79
N THR A 99 3.06 14.40 11.92
CA THR A 99 3.38 13.47 10.83
C THR A 99 4.02 12.17 11.31
N TYR A 100 4.65 12.14 12.48
CA TYR A 100 5.27 10.94 13.05
C TYR A 100 4.22 10.00 13.61
N LEU A 101 3.24 10.53 14.35
CA LEU A 101 2.11 9.76 14.84
C LEU A 101 1.24 9.26 13.69
N SER A 102 0.98 10.12 12.70
CA SER A 102 0.26 9.73 11.48
C SER A 102 0.97 8.63 10.71
N SER A 103 2.31 8.69 10.61
CA SER A 103 3.10 7.65 9.95
C SER A 103 3.04 6.32 10.69
N ILE A 104 3.15 6.31 12.02
CA ILE A 104 3.02 5.09 12.83
C ILE A 104 1.66 4.43 12.58
N TRP A 105 0.60 5.23 12.60
CA TRP A 105 -0.76 4.76 12.33
C TRP A 105 -0.90 4.18 10.92
N GLU A 106 -0.48 4.94 9.92
CA GLU A 106 -0.59 4.56 8.51
C GLU A 106 0.19 3.27 8.21
N TYR A 107 1.45 3.19 8.64
CA TYR A 107 2.28 2.01 8.41
C TYR A 107 1.79 0.79 9.20
N GLY A 108 1.29 0.98 10.41
CA GLY A 108 0.67 -0.07 11.18
C GLY A 108 -0.50 -0.72 10.46
N TYR A 109 -1.41 0.09 9.92
CA TYR A 109 -2.55 -0.42 9.14
C TYR A 109 -2.15 -0.99 7.78
N LYS A 110 -1.13 -0.46 7.10
CA LYS A 110 -0.58 -1.06 5.88
C LYS A 110 -0.03 -2.46 6.13
N ILE A 111 0.68 -2.66 7.24
CA ILE A 111 1.22 -3.98 7.63
C ILE A 111 0.09 -4.96 7.90
N ILE A 112 -0.95 -4.56 8.63
CA ILE A 112 -2.14 -5.38 8.91
C ILE A 112 -2.87 -5.75 7.61
N ASP A 113 -3.05 -4.81 6.70
CA ASP A 113 -3.69 -5.08 5.40
C ASP A 113 -2.89 -6.08 4.57
N ASN A 114 -1.57 -5.89 4.46
CA ASN A 114 -0.70 -6.81 3.74
C ASN A 114 -0.72 -8.22 4.35
N ALA A 115 -0.62 -8.34 5.67
CA ALA A 115 -0.72 -9.63 6.36
C ALA A 115 -2.08 -10.31 6.10
N SER A 116 -3.16 -9.55 6.14
CA SER A 116 -4.51 -10.06 5.87
C SER A 116 -4.66 -10.58 4.45
N ARG A 117 -4.08 -9.88 3.45
CA ARG A 117 -4.05 -10.31 2.04
C ARG A 117 -3.23 -11.58 1.84
N ILE A 118 -2.07 -11.68 2.48
CA ILE A 118 -1.21 -12.87 2.46
C ILE A 118 -1.97 -14.09 3.01
N ILE A 119 -2.61 -13.95 4.17
CA ILE A 119 -3.39 -15.03 4.80
C ILE A 119 -4.57 -15.44 3.90
N LYS A 120 -5.28 -14.49 3.31
CA LYS A 120 -6.39 -14.77 2.41
C LYS A 120 -5.92 -15.54 1.17
N ALA A 121 -4.91 -15.01 0.46
CA ALA A 121 -4.37 -15.65 -0.72
C ALA A 121 -3.75 -17.02 -0.43
N GLY A 122 -3.04 -17.17 0.69
CA GLY A 122 -2.49 -18.45 1.13
C GLY A 122 -3.55 -19.53 1.35
N LYS A 123 -4.70 -19.17 1.95
CA LYS A 123 -5.85 -20.07 2.12
C LYS A 123 -6.47 -20.49 0.79
N GLU A 124 -6.56 -19.58 -0.17
CA GLU A 124 -7.09 -19.86 -1.51
C GLU A 124 -6.15 -20.79 -2.28
N LEU A 125 -4.84 -20.56 -2.20
CA LEU A 125 -3.82 -21.40 -2.84
C LEU A 125 -3.71 -22.81 -2.21
N GLU A 126 -3.95 -22.95 -0.91
CA GLU A 126 -3.82 -24.25 -0.20
C GLU A 126 -4.64 -25.37 -0.86
N ALA A 127 -5.75 -25.05 -1.50
CA ALA A 127 -6.61 -26.03 -2.17
C ALA A 127 -6.01 -26.56 -3.50
N THR A 128 -5.06 -25.84 -4.09
CA THR A 128 -4.57 -26.10 -5.45
C THR A 128 -3.12 -26.59 -5.53
N VAL A 129 -2.37 -26.49 -4.44
CA VAL A 129 -0.93 -26.80 -4.40
C VAL A 129 -0.63 -28.17 -3.83
N THR A 130 0.62 -28.63 -3.98
CA THR A 130 1.13 -29.90 -3.45
C THR A 130 1.19 -29.91 -1.92
N ASP A 131 1.28 -31.08 -1.29
CA ASP A 131 1.35 -31.18 0.18
C ASP A 131 2.62 -30.51 0.77
N THR A 132 3.74 -30.53 0.04
CA THR A 132 4.95 -29.79 0.43
C THR A 132 4.71 -28.29 0.44
N ASP A 133 4.06 -27.78 -0.61
CA ASP A 133 3.73 -26.37 -0.74
C ASP A 133 2.69 -25.92 0.30
N LYS A 134 1.73 -26.79 0.66
CA LYS A 134 0.79 -26.53 1.76
C LYS A 134 1.50 -26.34 3.09
N ALA A 135 2.54 -27.12 3.38
CA ALA A 135 3.32 -26.95 4.61
C ALA A 135 4.02 -25.60 4.65
N ALA A 136 4.63 -25.19 3.52
CA ALA A 136 5.24 -23.87 3.40
C ALA A 136 4.23 -22.72 3.53
N LEU A 137 3.06 -22.84 2.86
CA LEU A 137 1.98 -21.82 2.97
C LEU A 137 1.49 -21.67 4.41
N LYS A 138 1.29 -22.79 5.14
CA LYS A 138 0.88 -22.75 6.56
C LYS A 138 1.90 -22.03 7.42
N GLN A 139 3.20 -22.25 7.17
CA GLN A 139 4.26 -21.52 7.84
C GLN A 139 4.16 -20.00 7.54
N TYR A 140 4.10 -19.61 6.28
CA TYR A 140 4.05 -18.19 5.89
C TYR A 140 2.79 -17.47 6.39
N MET A 141 1.65 -18.17 6.50
CA MET A 141 0.43 -17.60 7.07
C MET A 141 0.45 -17.49 8.60
N ALA A 142 1.32 -18.24 9.27
CA ALA A 142 1.45 -18.24 10.72
C ALA A 142 2.48 -17.22 11.25
N GLU A 143 3.38 -16.77 10.41
CA GLU A 143 4.34 -15.70 10.69
C GLU A 143 3.69 -14.31 10.65
#